data_2333752bca2fda24d89a29524dddf4fe
#
_entry.id   2333752bca2fda24d89a29524dddf4fe
#
_cell.length_a   1.000
_cell.length_b   1.000
_cell.length_c   1.000
_cell.angle_alpha   90.00
_cell.angle_beta   90.00
_cell.angle_gamma   90.00
#
_symmetry.space_group_name_H-M   'P 1'
#
loop_
_entity.id
_entity.type
_entity.pdbx_description
1 polymer ?
#
loop_
_entity_poly.entity_id
_entity_poly.type
_entity_poly.pdbx_seq_one_letter_code
_entity_poly.pdbx_strand_id
1 'polypeptide(L)'
;MSIIISIREMKSSDRFNCEMLVKDYILQFINEAFLSCLFREITLQAVVLLWAIMFIIFGVPLLFCITSIPIVIVFMYFCVYATYWKCAMEMSIVPVEQTWVAESYEPLFLRQEKEQMDYVVVNEDMLLTRYPNAKSLRRNLVGTIGLTTHRFLDNCGWINRMAVNPKYSFHKVGEPLVTCLLEFCVNKGIYTVESTSTECQYTKRELLLKMGFTMKQIYHKQIIGSSVQYMKSQLGINLEDWIQSKRK
;
A
#
# COMPACT_ATOMS: atom_id res chain seq x y z
N MET A 1 5.96 25.95 -8.24
CA MET A 1 4.69 26.10 -7.51
C MET A 1 4.62 24.94 -6.54
N SER A 2 4.45 25.16 -5.23
CA SER A 2 4.45 24.10 -4.21
C SER A 2 3.02 23.71 -3.85
N ILE A 3 2.80 22.41 -3.67
CA ILE A 3 1.54 21.88 -3.14
C ILE A 3 1.65 21.88 -1.59
N ILE A 4 0.64 22.42 -0.94
CA ILE A 4 0.57 22.40 0.51
C ILE A 4 -0.10 21.11 0.93
N ILE A 5 0.55 20.34 1.82
CA ILE A 5 0.00 19.12 2.42
C ILE A 5 -0.20 19.35 3.90
N SER A 6 -1.42 19.16 4.37
CA SER A 6 -1.75 19.20 5.78
C SER A 6 -1.98 17.79 6.31
N ILE A 7 -1.34 17.46 7.43
CA ILE A 7 -1.57 16.20 8.14
C ILE A 7 -2.45 16.47 9.34
N ARG A 8 -3.51 15.71 9.50
CA ARG A 8 -4.43 15.78 10.61
C ARG A 8 -5.03 14.43 10.97
N GLU A 9 -5.66 14.36 12.09
CA GLU A 9 -6.48 13.20 12.45
C GLU A 9 -7.69 13.07 11.54
N MET A 10 -8.07 11.81 11.27
CA MET A 10 -9.23 11.48 10.44
C MET A 10 -10.53 11.93 11.12
N LYS A 11 -11.37 12.69 10.40
CA LYS A 11 -12.72 13.02 10.80
C LYS A 11 -13.71 11.94 10.30
N SER A 12 -14.85 11.80 10.95
CA SER A 12 -15.88 10.81 10.53
C SER A 12 -16.32 10.99 9.08
N SER A 13 -16.30 12.22 8.56
CA SER A 13 -16.64 12.54 7.16
C SER A 13 -15.63 11.98 6.14
N ASP A 14 -14.40 11.71 6.57
CA ASP A 14 -13.32 11.28 5.67
C ASP A 14 -13.28 9.76 5.49
N ARG A 15 -14.01 9.04 6.34
CA ARG A 15 -13.97 7.58 6.40
C ARG A 15 -14.17 6.93 5.03
N PHE A 16 -15.21 7.34 4.32
CA PHE A 16 -15.50 6.79 2.99
C PHE A 16 -14.36 7.06 1.99
N ASN A 17 -13.83 8.28 1.98
CA ASN A 17 -12.74 8.67 1.08
C ASN A 17 -11.43 7.92 1.42
N CYS A 18 -11.15 7.70 2.71
CA CYS A 18 -10.01 6.90 3.15
C CYS A 18 -10.15 5.42 2.73
N GLU A 19 -11.34 4.84 2.90
CA GLU A 19 -11.62 3.46 2.48
C GLU A 19 -11.46 3.29 0.96
N MET A 20 -11.95 4.25 0.18
CA MET A 20 -11.78 4.26 -1.28
C MET A 20 -10.31 4.40 -1.66
N LEU A 21 -9.57 5.32 -1.02
CA LEU A 21 -8.14 5.51 -1.28
C LEU A 21 -7.32 4.24 -1.01
N VAL A 22 -7.62 3.53 0.08
CA VAL A 22 -6.96 2.25 0.40
C VAL A 22 -7.28 1.19 -0.64
N LYS A 23 -8.53 1.10 -1.09
CA LYS A 23 -8.93 0.17 -2.16
C LYS A 23 -8.19 0.46 -3.46
N ASP A 24 -8.22 1.71 -3.91
CA ASP A 24 -7.57 2.14 -5.16
C ASP A 24 -6.06 1.88 -5.10
N TYR A 25 -5.43 2.17 -3.95
CA TYR A 25 -4.01 1.90 -3.73
C TYR A 25 -3.66 0.41 -3.83
N ILE A 26 -4.52 -0.49 -3.36
CA ILE A 26 -4.26 -1.92 -3.46
C ILE A 26 -4.52 -2.41 -4.90
N LEU A 27 -5.60 -1.95 -5.52
CA LEU A 27 -6.01 -2.40 -6.86
C LEU A 27 -5.03 -1.96 -7.97
N GLN A 28 -4.28 -0.88 -7.79
CA GLN A 28 -3.27 -0.44 -8.76
C GLN A 28 -2.19 -1.49 -9.04
N PHE A 29 -1.92 -2.40 -8.08
CA PHE A 29 -0.89 -3.43 -8.22
C PHE A 29 -1.36 -4.70 -8.94
N ILE A 30 -2.63 -4.77 -9.39
CA ILE A 30 -3.18 -5.97 -10.05
C ILE A 30 -2.36 -6.34 -11.29
N ASN A 31 -2.00 -5.38 -12.13
CA ASN A 31 -1.28 -5.65 -13.38
C ASN A 31 0.14 -6.18 -13.11
N GLU A 32 0.85 -5.61 -12.14
CA GLU A 32 2.18 -6.09 -11.75
C GLU A 32 2.11 -7.50 -11.15
N ALA A 33 1.15 -7.72 -10.26
CA ALA A 33 0.92 -9.02 -9.65
C ALA A 33 0.51 -10.09 -10.69
N PHE A 34 -0.32 -9.71 -11.66
CA PHE A 34 -0.71 -10.60 -12.75
C PHE A 34 0.51 -11.00 -13.58
N LEU A 35 1.34 -10.05 -14.00
CA LEU A 35 2.55 -10.36 -14.77
C LEU A 35 3.52 -11.24 -13.95
N SER A 36 3.72 -10.92 -12.68
CA SER A 36 4.54 -11.73 -11.79
C SER A 36 4.03 -13.16 -11.64
N CYS A 37 2.71 -13.35 -11.53
CA CYS A 37 2.10 -14.68 -11.44
C CYS A 37 2.14 -15.43 -12.78
N LEU A 38 1.95 -14.74 -13.90
CA LEU A 38 1.92 -15.35 -15.23
C LEU A 38 3.29 -15.96 -15.62
N PHE A 39 4.37 -15.23 -15.35
CA PHE A 39 5.74 -15.66 -15.66
C PHE A 39 6.38 -16.50 -14.56
N ARG A 40 5.63 -16.88 -13.56
CA ARG A 40 6.15 -17.75 -12.51
C ARG A 40 6.36 -19.17 -13.03
N GLU A 41 7.45 -19.79 -12.64
CA GLU A 41 7.83 -21.14 -13.08
C GLU A 41 6.70 -22.17 -12.90
N ILE A 42 6.02 -22.14 -11.75
CA ILE A 42 4.89 -23.05 -11.45
C ILE A 42 3.75 -22.87 -12.46
N THR A 43 3.46 -21.65 -12.89
CA THR A 43 2.40 -21.38 -13.88
C THR A 43 2.77 -21.95 -15.23
N LEU A 44 4.02 -21.77 -15.66
CA LEU A 44 4.53 -22.32 -16.92
C LEU A 44 4.53 -23.85 -16.90
N GLN A 45 4.96 -24.46 -15.80
CA GLN A 45 4.91 -25.92 -15.62
C GLN A 45 3.48 -26.47 -15.68
N ALA A 46 2.52 -25.76 -15.02
CA ALA A 46 1.10 -26.15 -15.06
C ALA A 46 0.52 -26.08 -16.47
N VAL A 47 0.89 -25.08 -17.28
CA VAL A 47 0.46 -24.99 -18.70
C VAL A 47 1.03 -26.12 -19.53
N VAL A 48 2.31 -26.44 -19.37
CA VAL A 48 2.95 -27.57 -20.08
C VAL A 48 2.30 -28.90 -19.68
N LEU A 49 2.02 -29.09 -18.40
CA LEU A 49 1.33 -30.29 -17.92
C LEU A 49 -0.09 -30.39 -18.48
N LEU A 50 -0.83 -29.29 -18.52
CA LEU A 50 -2.15 -29.24 -19.14
C LEU A 50 -2.10 -29.65 -20.62
N TRP A 51 -1.12 -29.15 -21.37
CA TRP A 51 -0.94 -29.54 -22.77
C TRP A 51 -0.59 -31.02 -22.94
N ALA A 52 0.28 -31.54 -22.07
CA ALA A 52 0.61 -32.96 -22.07
C ALA A 52 -0.63 -33.84 -21.83
N ILE A 53 -1.47 -33.46 -20.89
CA ILE A 53 -2.73 -34.14 -20.59
C ILE A 53 -3.68 -34.07 -21.77
N MET A 54 -3.87 -32.90 -22.40
CA MET A 54 -4.74 -32.72 -23.55
C MET A 54 -4.25 -33.56 -24.74
N PHE A 55 -2.94 -33.63 -25.00
CA PHE A 55 -2.36 -34.37 -26.08
C PHE A 55 -2.43 -35.89 -25.83
N ILE A 56 -2.03 -36.37 -24.65
CA ILE A 56 -1.92 -37.82 -24.38
C ILE A 56 -3.29 -38.45 -24.10
N ILE A 57 -4.14 -37.80 -23.30
CA ILE A 57 -5.42 -38.39 -22.87
C ILE A 57 -6.53 -38.13 -23.90
N PHE A 58 -6.61 -36.91 -24.42
CA PHE A 58 -7.68 -36.49 -25.30
C PHE A 58 -7.30 -36.58 -26.79
N GLY A 59 -6.04 -36.87 -27.12
CA GLY A 59 -5.56 -36.96 -28.51
C GLY A 59 -5.65 -35.63 -29.28
N VAL A 60 -5.70 -34.50 -28.57
CA VAL A 60 -5.85 -33.19 -29.20
C VAL A 60 -4.53 -32.78 -29.86
N PRO A 61 -4.52 -32.41 -31.17
CA PRO A 61 -3.30 -31.96 -31.84
C PRO A 61 -2.69 -30.74 -31.13
N LEU A 62 -1.36 -30.67 -31.07
CA LEU A 62 -0.62 -29.58 -30.42
C LEU A 62 -1.05 -28.17 -30.86
N LEU A 63 -1.44 -28.03 -32.12
CA LEU A 63 -1.93 -26.75 -32.66
C LEU A 63 -3.17 -26.25 -31.91
N PHE A 64 -4.09 -27.15 -31.54
CA PHE A 64 -5.26 -26.78 -30.74
C PHE A 64 -4.92 -26.52 -29.27
N CYS A 65 -3.85 -27.12 -28.75
CA CYS A 65 -3.40 -26.81 -27.39
C CYS A 65 -2.98 -25.33 -27.26
N ILE A 66 -2.46 -24.73 -28.33
CA ILE A 66 -2.09 -23.28 -28.32
C ILE A 66 -3.31 -22.39 -28.10
N THR A 67 -4.49 -22.77 -28.55
CA THR A 67 -5.74 -22.01 -28.35
C THR A 67 -6.15 -21.94 -26.87
N SER A 68 -5.61 -22.80 -26.02
CA SER A 68 -5.84 -22.75 -24.58
C SER A 68 -5.11 -21.58 -23.88
N ILE A 69 -4.05 -21.00 -24.48
CA ILE A 69 -3.26 -19.91 -23.89
C ILE A 69 -4.11 -18.71 -23.51
N PRO A 70 -4.94 -18.14 -24.41
CA PRO A 70 -5.80 -17.00 -24.05
C PRO A 70 -6.74 -17.32 -22.89
N ILE A 71 -7.27 -18.54 -22.84
CA ILE A 71 -8.17 -18.99 -21.79
C ILE A 71 -7.44 -19.00 -20.43
N VAL A 72 -6.22 -19.54 -20.40
CA VAL A 72 -5.39 -19.57 -19.19
C VAL A 72 -5.04 -18.16 -18.74
N ILE A 73 -4.69 -17.27 -19.66
CA ILE A 73 -4.38 -15.86 -19.36
C ILE A 73 -5.57 -15.16 -18.69
N VAL A 74 -6.76 -15.28 -19.29
CA VAL A 74 -8.00 -14.69 -18.76
C VAL A 74 -8.35 -15.27 -17.39
N PHE A 75 -8.23 -16.58 -17.22
CA PHE A 75 -8.48 -17.25 -15.95
C PHE A 75 -7.52 -16.78 -14.87
N MET A 76 -6.23 -16.70 -15.16
CA MET A 76 -5.21 -16.21 -14.22
C MET A 76 -5.46 -14.74 -13.84
N TYR A 77 -5.80 -13.89 -14.81
CA TYR A 77 -6.16 -12.50 -14.53
C TYR A 77 -7.35 -12.41 -13.57
N PHE A 78 -8.38 -13.20 -13.81
CA PHE A 78 -9.56 -13.24 -12.93
C PHE A 78 -9.21 -13.70 -11.51
N CYS A 79 -8.37 -14.71 -11.36
CA CYS A 79 -7.92 -15.20 -10.05
C CYS A 79 -7.13 -14.14 -9.28
N VAL A 80 -6.19 -13.45 -9.95
CA VAL A 80 -5.42 -12.36 -9.34
C VAL A 80 -6.34 -11.20 -8.98
N TYR A 81 -7.23 -10.79 -9.89
CA TYR A 81 -8.20 -9.72 -9.65
C TYR A 81 -9.07 -10.02 -8.43
N ALA A 82 -9.69 -11.20 -8.37
CA ALA A 82 -10.54 -11.61 -7.25
C ALA A 82 -9.79 -11.58 -5.91
N THR A 83 -8.53 -12.00 -5.90
CA THR A 83 -7.67 -12.02 -4.70
C THR A 83 -7.35 -10.61 -4.23
N TYR A 84 -6.94 -9.72 -5.16
CA TYR A 84 -6.64 -8.33 -4.81
C TYR A 84 -7.88 -7.55 -4.41
N TRP A 85 -9.01 -7.81 -5.06
CA TRP A 85 -10.31 -7.24 -4.69
C TRP A 85 -10.70 -7.64 -3.25
N LYS A 86 -10.59 -8.93 -2.92
CA LYS A 86 -10.85 -9.43 -1.56
C LYS A 86 -9.91 -8.75 -0.56
N CYS A 87 -8.61 -8.69 -0.85
CA CYS A 87 -7.62 -8.05 -0.01
C CYS A 87 -7.92 -6.55 0.20
N ALA A 88 -8.32 -5.84 -0.86
CA ALA A 88 -8.69 -4.43 -0.81
C ALA A 88 -9.91 -4.19 0.08
N MET A 89 -10.93 -5.06 -0.02
CA MET A 89 -12.12 -5.00 0.84
C MET A 89 -11.76 -5.27 2.30
N GLU A 90 -11.01 -6.34 2.58
CA GLU A 90 -10.60 -6.68 3.94
C GLU A 90 -9.78 -5.55 4.57
N MET A 91 -8.77 -5.03 3.87
CA MET A 91 -7.90 -3.96 4.39
C MET A 91 -8.63 -2.63 4.58
N SER A 92 -9.64 -2.33 3.77
CA SER A 92 -10.41 -1.09 3.92
C SER A 92 -11.33 -1.10 5.16
N ILE A 93 -11.74 -2.28 5.64
CA ILE A 93 -12.69 -2.45 6.75
C ILE A 93 -11.99 -2.74 8.08
N VAL A 94 -10.69 -3.15 8.07
CA VAL A 94 -9.97 -3.44 9.31
C VAL A 94 -10.18 -2.30 10.33
N PRO A 95 -10.63 -2.60 11.55
CA PRO A 95 -10.75 -1.58 12.58
C PRO A 95 -9.38 -1.01 12.93
N VAL A 96 -9.29 0.30 12.99
CA VAL A 96 -8.08 1.04 13.39
C VAL A 96 -8.42 1.91 14.59
N GLU A 97 -7.50 1.99 15.53
CA GLU A 97 -7.68 2.79 16.74
C GLU A 97 -7.51 4.28 16.44
N GLN A 98 -6.48 4.60 15.67
CA GLN A 98 -6.18 5.96 15.27
C GLN A 98 -5.80 6.00 13.78
N THR A 99 -6.27 7.02 13.09
CA THR A 99 -5.98 7.22 11.66
C THR A 99 -5.62 8.67 11.40
N TRP A 100 -4.57 8.88 10.62
CA TRP A 100 -4.18 10.20 10.10
C TRP A 100 -4.42 10.26 8.61
N VAL A 101 -4.72 11.46 8.16
CA VAL A 101 -4.97 11.76 6.75
C VAL A 101 -4.08 12.92 6.31
N ALA A 102 -3.62 12.82 5.08
CA ALA A 102 -2.94 13.91 4.39
C ALA A 102 -3.91 14.54 3.39
N GLU A 103 -4.12 15.85 3.51
CA GLU A 103 -4.91 16.65 2.59
C GLU A 103 -4.01 17.54 1.75
N SER A 104 -4.19 17.57 0.44
CA SER A 104 -3.55 18.53 -0.44
C SER A 104 -4.43 19.75 -0.65
N TYR A 105 -3.81 20.90 -0.63
CA TYR A 105 -4.40 22.21 -0.96
C TYR A 105 -3.82 22.68 -2.28
N GLU A 106 -4.64 22.69 -3.31
CA GLU A 106 -4.21 22.93 -4.69
C GLU A 106 -4.99 24.05 -5.34
N PRO A 107 -4.35 24.84 -6.19
CA PRO A 107 -5.07 25.78 -7.06
C PRO A 107 -5.94 25.00 -8.07
N LEU A 108 -7.06 25.58 -8.46
CA LEU A 108 -8.05 24.97 -9.37
C LEU A 108 -7.45 24.52 -10.72
N PHE A 109 -6.40 25.21 -11.20
CA PHE A 109 -5.76 24.95 -12.49
C PHE A 109 -4.29 24.56 -12.30
N LEU A 110 -4.00 23.28 -12.05
CA LEU A 110 -2.64 22.74 -12.05
C LEU A 110 -2.35 22.12 -13.43
N ARG A 111 -1.32 22.66 -14.13
CA ARG A 111 -0.86 22.16 -15.43
C ARG A 111 0.30 21.17 -15.34
N GLN A 112 0.96 21.06 -14.18
CA GLN A 112 2.15 20.22 -14.00
C GLN A 112 1.80 18.88 -13.35
N GLU A 113 2.61 17.87 -13.64
CA GLU A 113 2.52 16.56 -12.96
C GLU A 113 2.80 16.74 -11.47
N LYS A 114 1.87 16.30 -10.64
CA LYS A 114 1.91 16.51 -9.19
C LYS A 114 3.07 15.80 -8.51
N GLU A 115 3.52 14.70 -9.08
CA GLU A 115 4.64 13.90 -8.53
C GLU A 115 5.96 14.69 -8.51
N GLN A 116 6.19 15.56 -9.51
CA GLN A 116 7.43 16.33 -9.66
C GLN A 116 7.44 17.65 -8.87
N MET A 117 6.30 18.04 -8.29
CA MET A 117 6.19 19.31 -7.56
C MET A 117 6.83 19.24 -6.18
N ASP A 118 7.20 20.40 -5.65
CA ASP A 118 7.62 20.52 -4.26
C ASP A 118 6.41 20.52 -3.34
N TYR A 119 6.55 19.81 -2.20
CA TYR A 119 5.52 19.71 -1.18
C TYR A 119 5.95 20.46 0.07
N VAL A 120 5.04 21.24 0.60
CA VAL A 120 5.22 21.89 1.91
C VAL A 120 4.27 21.22 2.89
N VAL A 121 4.83 20.49 3.86
CA VAL A 121 4.05 19.79 4.88
C VAL A 121 3.81 20.74 6.05
N VAL A 122 2.56 20.87 6.46
CA VAL A 122 2.12 21.75 7.52
C VAL A 122 1.11 21.02 8.42
N ASN A 123 1.21 21.19 9.74
CA ASN A 123 0.17 20.69 10.64
C ASN A 123 -1.10 21.52 10.50
N GLU A 124 -2.28 20.93 10.79
CA GLU A 124 -3.59 21.60 10.68
C GLU A 124 -3.63 22.94 11.43
N ASP A 125 -3.05 23.00 12.64
CA ASP A 125 -3.04 24.19 13.49
C ASP A 125 -2.27 25.37 12.87
N MET A 126 -1.20 25.08 12.13
CA MET A 126 -0.36 26.10 11.49
C MET A 126 -0.81 26.46 10.09
N LEU A 127 -1.71 25.66 9.48
CA LEU A 127 -2.13 25.85 8.09
C LEU A 127 -2.73 27.24 7.84
N LEU A 128 -3.71 27.62 8.66
CA LEU A 128 -4.45 28.87 8.51
C LEU A 128 -3.62 30.09 8.91
N THR A 129 -2.69 29.91 9.84
CA THR A 129 -1.79 30.98 10.28
C THR A 129 -0.76 31.32 9.20
N ARG A 130 -0.19 30.29 8.56
CA ARG A 130 0.87 30.44 7.56
C ARG A 130 0.33 30.66 6.15
N TYR A 131 -0.85 30.12 5.84
CA TYR A 131 -1.46 30.19 4.50
C TYR A 131 -2.95 30.58 4.61
N PRO A 132 -3.28 31.86 4.85
CA PRO A 132 -4.67 32.32 5.00
C PRO A 132 -5.54 32.05 3.74
N ASN A 133 -4.90 32.00 2.58
CA ASN A 133 -5.57 31.68 1.31
C ASN A 133 -5.85 30.20 1.09
N ALA A 134 -5.42 29.31 2.00
CA ALA A 134 -5.66 27.86 1.86
C ALA A 134 -7.16 27.51 1.83
N LYS A 135 -8.03 28.33 2.42
CA LYS A 135 -9.49 28.13 2.37
C LYS A 135 -10.09 28.22 0.95
N SER A 136 -9.46 28.97 0.04
CA SER A 136 -9.90 29.10 -1.33
C SER A 136 -9.36 28.02 -2.28
N LEU A 137 -8.44 27.20 -1.80
CA LEU A 137 -7.84 26.10 -2.55
C LEU A 137 -8.73 24.86 -2.56
N ARG A 138 -8.62 24.06 -3.62
CA ARG A 138 -9.28 22.76 -3.70
C ARG A 138 -8.62 21.80 -2.71
N ARG A 139 -9.45 21.19 -1.87
CA ARG A 139 -9.01 20.16 -0.91
C ARG A 139 -9.21 18.77 -1.50
N ASN A 140 -8.15 17.97 -1.48
CA ASN A 140 -8.23 16.56 -1.87
C ASN A 140 -7.55 15.72 -0.79
N LEU A 141 -8.17 14.60 -0.42
CA LEU A 141 -7.55 13.61 0.43
C LEU A 141 -6.56 12.80 -0.40
N VAL A 142 -5.27 12.85 -0.04
CA VAL A 142 -4.19 12.29 -0.85
C VAL A 142 -3.44 11.16 -0.18
N GLY A 143 -3.53 11.03 1.13
CA GLY A 143 -2.89 9.97 1.88
C GLY A 143 -3.66 9.59 3.14
N THR A 144 -3.47 8.36 3.58
CA THR A 144 -4.00 7.87 4.86
C THR A 144 -3.02 6.86 5.46
N ILE A 145 -2.99 6.83 6.79
CA ILE A 145 -2.25 5.84 7.57
C ILE A 145 -3.03 5.55 8.86
N GLY A 146 -3.11 4.29 9.24
CA GLY A 146 -3.81 3.87 10.44
C GLY A 146 -2.91 3.07 11.38
N LEU A 147 -3.16 3.20 12.67
CA LEU A 147 -2.51 2.47 13.75
C LEU A 147 -3.50 1.55 14.43
N THR A 148 -3.07 0.30 14.67
CA THR A 148 -3.75 -0.66 15.56
C THR A 148 -2.75 -1.20 16.55
N THR A 149 -3.18 -1.57 17.76
CA THR A 149 -2.35 -2.34 18.67
C THR A 149 -2.21 -3.77 18.17
N HIS A 150 -1.06 -4.38 18.42
CA HIS A 150 -0.85 -5.78 18.05
C HIS A 150 -1.61 -6.69 19.02
N ARG A 151 -2.33 -7.69 18.48
CA ARG A 151 -3.23 -8.54 19.28
C ARG A 151 -2.54 -9.41 20.35
N PHE A 152 -1.26 -9.71 20.16
CA PHE A 152 -0.51 -10.66 20.98
C PHE A 152 0.74 -10.06 21.63
N LEU A 153 1.10 -8.81 21.30
CA LEU A 153 2.28 -8.15 21.83
C LEU A 153 1.84 -6.85 22.46
N ASP A 154 1.98 -6.78 23.77
CA ASP A 154 1.77 -5.55 24.51
C ASP A 154 2.78 -4.47 24.04
N ASN A 155 2.33 -3.24 23.94
CA ASN A 155 3.15 -2.10 23.51
C ASN A 155 3.76 -2.20 22.10
N CYS A 156 3.15 -2.98 21.22
CA CYS A 156 3.50 -3.06 19.81
C CYS A 156 2.40 -2.45 18.94
N GLY A 157 2.74 -1.43 18.15
CA GLY A 157 1.87 -0.81 17.17
C GLY A 157 1.97 -1.51 15.81
N TRP A 158 0.86 -1.55 15.09
CA TRP A 158 0.80 -2.10 13.74
C TRP A 158 0.27 -1.07 12.75
N ILE A 159 1.08 -0.75 11.72
CA ILE A 159 0.67 0.16 10.66
C ILE A 159 -0.28 -0.56 9.70
N ASN A 160 -1.49 -0.07 9.64
CA ASN A 160 -2.51 -0.50 8.70
C ASN A 160 -2.95 0.65 7.78
N ARG A 161 -3.68 0.33 6.72
CA ARG A 161 -4.32 1.29 5.80
C ARG A 161 -3.40 2.39 5.28
N MET A 162 -2.08 2.12 5.18
CA MET A 162 -1.17 3.07 4.58
C MET A 162 -1.37 3.11 3.07
N ALA A 163 -1.88 4.22 2.58
CA ALA A 163 -2.14 4.44 1.16
C ALA A 163 -1.88 5.90 0.79
N VAL A 164 -1.34 6.11 -0.40
CA VAL A 164 -1.15 7.43 -1.01
C VAL A 164 -1.71 7.37 -2.42
N ASN A 165 -2.38 8.44 -2.85
CA ASN A 165 -2.94 8.54 -4.18
C ASN A 165 -1.80 8.51 -5.22
N PRO A 166 -1.86 7.64 -6.25
CA PRO A 166 -0.78 7.44 -7.21
C PRO A 166 -0.40 8.68 -8.03
N LYS A 167 -1.26 9.70 -8.04
CA LYS A 167 -0.95 11.00 -8.67
C LYS A 167 0.06 11.84 -7.90
N TYR A 168 0.41 11.45 -6.67
CA TYR A 168 1.35 12.17 -5.80
C TYR A 168 2.55 11.30 -5.48
N SER A 169 3.67 11.93 -5.13
CA SER A 169 4.85 11.19 -4.71
C SER A 169 4.60 10.46 -3.40
N PHE A 170 4.69 9.13 -3.45
CA PHE A 170 4.49 8.28 -2.27
C PHE A 170 5.46 8.63 -1.15
N HIS A 171 6.73 8.91 -1.47
CA HIS A 171 7.75 9.28 -0.50
C HIS A 171 7.44 10.61 0.19
N LYS A 172 7.14 11.64 -0.60
CA LYS A 172 6.91 12.99 -0.06
C LYS A 172 5.65 13.12 0.79
N VAL A 173 4.63 12.28 0.57
CA VAL A 173 3.39 12.23 1.36
C VAL A 173 3.46 11.19 2.47
N GLY A 174 4.05 10.04 2.20
CA GLY A 174 4.12 8.92 3.14
C GLY A 174 5.08 9.16 4.28
N GLU A 175 6.25 9.79 4.03
CA GLU A 175 7.24 10.08 5.07
C GLU A 175 6.67 10.93 6.22
N PRO A 176 6.00 12.07 5.97
CA PRO A 176 5.38 12.85 7.05
C PRO A 176 4.24 12.11 7.76
N LEU A 177 3.45 11.29 7.04
CA LEU A 177 2.39 10.48 7.65
C LEU A 177 2.97 9.46 8.64
N VAL A 178 4.02 8.74 8.23
CA VAL A 178 4.69 7.77 9.10
C VAL A 178 5.36 8.48 10.27
N THR A 179 5.98 9.63 10.05
CA THR A 179 6.59 10.43 11.13
C THR A 179 5.57 10.83 12.19
N CYS A 180 4.41 11.35 11.78
CA CYS A 180 3.32 11.72 12.67
C CYS A 180 2.83 10.52 13.50
N LEU A 181 2.69 9.36 12.86
CA LEU A 181 2.30 8.11 13.53
C LEU A 181 3.36 7.68 14.56
N LEU A 182 4.65 7.71 14.20
CA LEU A 182 5.74 7.32 15.12
C LEU A 182 5.82 8.27 16.32
N GLU A 183 5.67 9.58 16.12
CA GLU A 183 5.62 10.56 17.21
C GLU A 183 4.45 10.30 18.16
N PHE A 184 3.29 9.97 17.64
CA PHE A 184 2.14 9.58 18.44
C PHE A 184 2.41 8.29 19.24
N CYS A 185 3.05 7.28 18.61
CA CYS A 185 3.43 6.04 19.29
C CYS A 185 4.39 6.28 20.44
N VAL A 186 5.39 7.16 20.26
CA VAL A 186 6.31 7.57 21.32
C VAL A 186 5.56 8.20 22.49
N ASN A 187 4.63 9.11 22.21
CA ASN A 187 3.82 9.77 23.24
C ASN A 187 2.90 8.81 24.00
N LYS A 188 2.45 7.73 23.36
CA LYS A 188 1.66 6.65 23.98
C LYS A 188 2.49 5.60 24.72
N GLY A 189 3.82 5.65 24.67
CA GLY A 189 4.69 4.67 25.32
C GLY A 189 4.72 3.30 24.59
N ILE A 190 4.45 3.29 23.28
CA ILE A 190 4.63 2.12 22.42
C ILE A 190 6.13 1.97 22.17
N TYR A 191 6.67 0.73 22.25
CA TYR A 191 8.11 0.49 22.06
C TYR A 191 8.47 0.12 20.64
N THR A 192 7.60 -0.63 19.96
CA THR A 192 7.87 -1.12 18.61
C THR A 192 6.70 -0.84 17.69
N VAL A 193 7.00 -0.54 16.44
CA VAL A 193 5.99 -0.37 15.39
C VAL A 193 6.32 -1.29 14.23
N GLU A 194 5.32 -2.02 13.76
CA GLU A 194 5.46 -2.98 12.68
C GLU A 194 4.54 -2.66 11.50
N SER A 195 4.94 -3.10 10.33
CA SER A 195 4.16 -2.98 9.09
C SER A 195 4.41 -4.16 8.18
N THR A 196 3.42 -4.53 7.38
CA THR A 196 3.62 -5.49 6.28
C THR A 196 3.59 -4.79 4.93
N SER A 197 4.40 -5.32 4.02
CA SER A 197 4.44 -4.91 2.61
C SER A 197 4.40 -6.15 1.74
N THR A 198 3.71 -6.11 0.61
CA THR A 198 3.75 -7.16 -0.42
C THR A 198 4.92 -6.91 -1.38
N GLU A 199 5.28 -7.91 -2.18
CA GLU A 199 6.34 -7.78 -3.19
C GLU A 199 6.09 -6.65 -4.19
N CYS A 200 4.82 -6.41 -4.58
CA CYS A 200 4.44 -5.34 -5.50
C CYS A 200 4.46 -3.94 -4.85
N GLN A 201 4.42 -3.85 -3.51
CA GLN A 201 4.47 -2.57 -2.78
C GLN A 201 5.92 -2.12 -2.54
N TYR A 202 6.71 -2.10 -3.59
CA TYR A 202 8.13 -1.74 -3.51
C TYR A 202 8.34 -0.34 -2.89
N THR A 203 7.61 0.66 -3.36
CA THR A 203 7.74 2.05 -2.90
C THR A 203 7.44 2.20 -1.41
N LYS A 204 6.42 1.48 -0.90
CA LYS A 204 6.13 1.45 0.54
C LYS A 204 7.27 0.84 1.33
N ARG A 205 7.81 -0.29 0.85
CA ARG A 205 8.92 -0.97 1.51
C ARG A 205 10.18 -0.10 1.54
N GLU A 206 10.51 0.54 0.42
CA GLU A 206 11.65 1.44 0.31
C GLU A 206 11.54 2.62 1.28
N LEU A 207 10.37 3.27 1.34
CA LEU A 207 10.11 4.35 2.28
C LEU A 207 10.33 3.91 3.73
N LEU A 208 9.75 2.78 4.14
CA LEU A 208 9.89 2.29 5.51
C LEU A 208 11.35 1.96 5.85
N LEU A 209 12.09 1.32 4.93
CA LEU A 209 13.52 1.05 5.12
C LEU A 209 14.33 2.34 5.27
N LYS A 210 14.06 3.36 4.44
CA LYS A 210 14.69 4.68 4.54
C LYS A 210 14.42 5.36 5.88
N MET A 211 13.24 5.13 6.47
CA MET A 211 12.87 5.66 7.78
C MET A 211 13.43 4.88 8.97
N GLY A 212 14.24 3.84 8.73
CA GLY A 212 14.91 3.05 9.76
C GLY A 212 14.18 1.78 10.17
N PHE A 213 13.11 1.39 9.46
CA PHE A 213 12.52 0.07 9.65
C PHE A 213 13.47 -1.01 9.18
N THR A 214 13.57 -2.08 9.95
CA THR A 214 14.37 -3.27 9.61
C THR A 214 13.45 -4.42 9.18
N MET A 215 13.92 -5.24 8.25
CA MET A 215 13.19 -6.41 7.81
C MET A 215 13.28 -7.49 8.90
N LYS A 216 12.15 -7.86 9.49
CA LYS A 216 12.07 -8.88 10.55
C LYS A 216 11.84 -10.27 9.99
N GLN A 217 10.88 -10.40 9.07
CA GLN A 217 10.47 -11.68 8.53
C GLN A 217 9.95 -11.55 7.10
N ILE A 218 10.22 -12.58 6.29
CA ILE A 218 9.62 -12.77 4.97
C ILE A 218 8.80 -14.05 5.02
N TYR A 219 7.55 -13.98 4.61
CA TYR A 219 6.68 -15.15 4.55
C TYR A 219 5.82 -15.15 3.29
N HIS A 220 5.47 -16.36 2.86
CA HIS A 220 4.63 -16.56 1.69
C HIS A 220 3.17 -16.70 2.13
N LYS A 221 2.29 -15.87 1.56
CA LYS A 221 0.85 -16.03 1.75
C LYS A 221 0.26 -16.72 0.51
N GLN A 222 -0.43 -17.83 0.75
CA GLN A 222 -1.09 -18.62 -0.29
C GLN A 222 -2.31 -17.88 -0.83
N ILE A 223 -2.47 -17.89 -2.16
CA ILE A 223 -3.63 -17.35 -2.87
C ILE A 223 -4.59 -18.49 -3.24
N ILE A 224 -4.09 -19.47 -3.96
CA ILE A 224 -4.85 -20.63 -4.44
C ILE A 224 -4.04 -21.89 -4.12
N GLY A 225 -4.48 -22.65 -3.12
CA GLY A 225 -3.76 -23.83 -2.68
C GLY A 225 -2.31 -23.51 -2.31
N SER A 226 -1.41 -24.48 -2.45
CA SER A 226 0.03 -24.31 -2.22
C SER A 226 0.78 -23.73 -3.43
N SER A 227 0.12 -23.65 -4.60
CA SER A 227 0.79 -23.39 -5.88
C SER A 227 0.98 -21.90 -6.18
N VAL A 228 0.03 -21.05 -5.82
CA VAL A 228 0.13 -19.62 -6.07
C VAL A 228 0.27 -18.87 -4.74
N GLN A 229 1.47 -18.35 -4.50
CA GLN A 229 1.81 -17.63 -3.28
C GLN A 229 2.37 -16.27 -3.65
N TYR A 230 2.15 -15.26 -2.79
CA TYR A 230 2.84 -13.98 -2.89
C TYR A 230 3.64 -13.73 -1.63
N MET A 231 4.77 -13.07 -1.82
CA MET A 231 5.69 -12.78 -0.74
C MET A 231 5.22 -11.55 0.05
N LYS A 232 5.19 -11.70 1.36
CA LYS A 232 5.01 -10.59 2.31
C LYS A 232 6.26 -10.39 3.12
N SER A 233 6.66 -9.14 3.26
CA SER A 233 7.76 -8.72 4.12
C SER A 233 7.17 -8.02 5.34
N GLN A 234 7.55 -8.45 6.53
CA GLN A 234 7.24 -7.78 7.79
C GLN A 234 8.43 -6.91 8.16
N LEU A 235 8.19 -5.61 8.31
CA LEU A 235 9.17 -4.63 8.73
C LEU A 235 8.80 -4.13 10.12
N GLY A 236 9.80 -3.82 10.92
CA GLY A 236 9.60 -3.29 12.26
C GLY A 236 10.67 -2.29 12.64
N ILE A 237 10.32 -1.34 13.49
CA ILE A 237 11.21 -0.34 14.05
C ILE A 237 11.09 -0.31 15.56
N ASN A 238 12.23 -0.14 16.25
CA ASN A 238 12.26 0.19 17.67
C ASN A 238 12.23 1.71 17.80
N LEU A 239 11.29 2.24 18.58
CA LEU A 239 11.12 3.68 18.72
C LEU A 239 12.24 4.35 19.52
N GLU A 240 12.91 3.64 20.42
CA GLU A 240 14.09 4.16 21.13
C GLU A 240 15.23 4.46 20.13
N ASP A 241 15.51 3.51 19.23
CA ASP A 241 16.55 3.68 18.20
C ASP A 241 16.19 4.81 17.23
N TRP A 242 14.90 4.93 16.86
CA TRP A 242 14.43 6.00 16.00
C TRP A 242 14.58 7.40 16.64
N ILE A 243 14.27 7.55 17.93
CA ILE A 243 14.48 8.81 18.67
C ILE A 243 15.96 9.18 18.70
N GLN A 244 16.83 8.20 18.95
CA GLN A 244 18.27 8.43 18.97
C GLN A 244 18.80 8.85 17.58
N SER A 245 18.29 8.27 16.51
CA SER A 245 18.68 8.63 15.13
C SER A 245 18.28 10.05 14.73
N LYS A 246 17.14 10.55 15.26
CA LYS A 246 16.68 11.94 15.04
C LYS A 246 17.49 13.01 15.82
N ARG A 247 18.20 12.60 16.87
CA ARG A 247 19.01 13.52 17.71
C ARG A 247 20.44 13.70 17.19
N LYS A 248 20.89 12.86 16.27
CA LYS A 248 22.17 12.98 15.55
C LYS A 248 22.01 13.80 14.28
#